data_1f62ebf6e06132b67157c8bd7c862ada
#
_entry.id   1f62ebf6e06132b67157c8bd7c862ada
#
_cell.length_a   1.000
_cell.length_b   1.000
_cell.length_c   1.000
_cell.angle_alpha   90.00
_cell.angle_beta   90.00
_cell.angle_gamma   90.00
#
_symmetry.space_group_name_H-M   'P 1'
#
loop_
_entity.id
_entity.type
_entity.pdbx_description
1 polymer ?
#
loop_
_entity_poly.entity_id
_entity_poly.type
_entity_poly.pdbx_seq_one_letter_code
_entity_poly.pdbx_strand_id
1 'polypeptide(L)'
;MLNIIFTGSWIVSNANQSLKPFGITEPQYNVLRILRGQNGEAMNLFEIQNRMLQRMSNVSRLIDKLVDKGFVERTECKENRRMVDIRITQQGLTLLTDAEATMQQNMESIIASKLTKEQAAQLADWLDAMHS
;
A
#
# COMPACT_ATOMS: atom_id res chain seq x y z
N MET A 1 -14.79 6.86 18.82
CA MET A 1 -14.74 6.92 17.33
C MET A 1 -13.72 7.92 16.81
N LEU A 2 -13.74 9.19 17.23
CA LEU A 2 -12.76 10.22 16.80
C LEU A 2 -11.31 9.78 17.04
N ASN A 3 -11.01 9.12 18.15
CA ASN A 3 -9.66 8.63 18.44
C ASN A 3 -9.15 7.64 17.40
N ILE A 4 -10.00 6.76 16.91
CA ILE A 4 -9.63 5.77 15.88
C ILE A 4 -9.35 6.47 14.56
N ILE A 5 -10.22 7.40 14.15
CA ILE A 5 -10.04 8.18 12.91
C ILE A 5 -8.76 9.03 12.98
N PHE A 6 -8.54 9.71 14.09
CA PHE A 6 -7.36 10.53 14.30
C PHE A 6 -6.08 9.66 14.28
N THR A 7 -6.11 8.54 14.98
CA THR A 7 -4.96 7.62 15.03
C THR A 7 -4.68 7.01 13.66
N GLY A 8 -5.72 6.63 12.90
CA GLY A 8 -5.57 6.16 11.53
C GLY A 8 -4.91 7.19 10.64
N SER A 9 -5.34 8.44 10.69
CA SER A 9 -4.74 9.54 9.93
C SER A 9 -3.29 9.80 10.33
N TRP A 10 -2.98 9.71 11.61
CA TRP A 10 -1.63 9.85 12.13
C TRP A 10 -0.71 8.73 11.64
N ILE A 11 -1.20 7.48 11.61
CA ILE A 11 -0.45 6.33 11.08
C ILE A 11 -0.14 6.54 9.59
N VAL A 12 -1.13 6.94 8.79
CA VAL A 12 -0.95 7.22 7.36
C VAL A 12 0.07 8.33 7.15
N SER A 13 0.03 9.39 7.96
CA SER A 13 1.01 10.48 7.90
C SER A 13 2.43 10.00 8.18
N ASN A 14 2.62 9.16 9.19
CA ASN A 14 3.93 8.55 9.48
C ASN A 14 4.39 7.62 8.37
N ALA A 15 3.48 6.82 7.80
CA ALA A 15 3.78 5.98 6.65
C ALA A 15 4.27 6.82 5.47
N ASN A 16 3.59 7.91 5.13
CA ASN A 16 4.01 8.82 4.06
C ASN A 16 5.39 9.43 4.31
N GLN A 17 5.71 9.80 5.55
CA GLN A 17 7.05 10.28 5.89
C GLN A 17 8.12 9.21 5.65
N SER A 18 7.85 7.98 6.05
CA SER A 18 8.76 6.85 5.84
C SER A 18 8.95 6.50 4.36
N LEU A 19 7.92 6.72 3.54
CA LEU A 19 7.92 6.43 2.11
C LEU A 19 8.52 7.57 1.26
N LYS A 20 8.63 8.77 1.81
CA LYS A 20 9.13 9.93 1.09
C LYS A 20 10.51 9.73 0.44
N PRO A 21 11.51 9.11 1.10
CA PRO A 21 12.81 8.84 0.46
C PRO A 21 12.72 7.92 -0.76
N PHE A 22 11.67 7.10 -0.85
CA PHE A 22 11.43 6.19 -1.98
C PHE A 22 10.62 6.84 -3.10
N GLY A 23 10.15 8.07 -2.90
CA GLY A 23 9.41 8.83 -3.90
C GLY A 23 8.00 8.32 -4.15
N ILE A 24 7.40 7.60 -3.22
CA ILE A 24 6.03 7.09 -3.31
C ILE A 24 5.20 7.54 -2.10
N THR A 25 3.88 7.50 -2.27
CA THR A 25 2.89 7.78 -1.22
C THR A 25 2.32 6.48 -0.66
N GLU A 26 1.61 6.57 0.47
CA GLU A 26 0.94 5.40 1.05
C GLU A 26 -0.04 4.73 0.05
N PRO A 27 -0.91 5.44 -0.68
CA PRO A 27 -1.75 4.80 -1.69
C PRO A 27 -0.97 4.08 -2.80
N GLN A 28 0.15 4.65 -3.25
CA GLN A 28 1.03 4.00 -4.24
C GLN A 28 1.69 2.74 -3.66
N TYR A 29 2.14 2.81 -2.41
CA TYR A 29 2.65 1.65 -1.68
C TYR A 29 1.60 0.54 -1.59
N ASN A 30 0.35 0.89 -1.30
CA ASN A 30 -0.75 -0.07 -1.24
C ASN A 30 -0.97 -0.74 -2.61
N VAL A 31 -0.96 0.01 -3.71
CA VAL A 31 -1.04 -0.55 -5.07
C VAL A 31 0.08 -1.55 -5.34
N LEU A 32 1.32 -1.20 -5.00
CA LEU A 32 2.46 -2.10 -5.21
C LEU A 32 2.33 -3.39 -4.39
N ARG A 33 1.84 -3.33 -3.16
CA ARG A 33 1.59 -4.52 -2.34
C ARG A 33 0.52 -5.42 -2.95
N ILE A 34 -0.55 -4.84 -3.46
CA ILE A 34 -1.62 -5.58 -4.15
C ILE A 34 -1.06 -6.32 -5.36
N LEU A 35 -0.28 -5.63 -6.19
CA LEU A 35 0.32 -6.21 -7.39
C LEU A 35 1.35 -7.30 -7.05
N ARG A 36 2.16 -7.11 -6.02
CA ARG A 36 3.10 -8.15 -5.54
C ARG A 36 2.38 -9.43 -5.15
N GLY A 37 1.21 -9.31 -4.53
CA GLY A 37 0.40 -10.44 -4.11
C GLY A 37 -0.12 -11.31 -5.26
N GLN A 38 -0.05 -10.83 -6.50
CA GLN A 38 -0.48 -11.59 -7.69
C GLN A 38 0.59 -12.52 -8.26
N ASN A 39 1.80 -12.55 -7.68
CA ASN A 39 2.88 -13.44 -8.10
C ASN A 39 3.20 -13.37 -9.61
N GLY A 40 3.23 -12.17 -10.16
CA GLY A 40 3.53 -11.90 -11.57
C GLY A 40 2.31 -11.88 -12.49
N GLU A 41 1.14 -12.27 -12.01
CA GLU A 41 -0.10 -12.14 -12.78
C GLU A 41 -0.54 -10.68 -12.88
N ALA A 42 -1.13 -10.33 -14.01
CA ALA A 42 -1.65 -8.99 -14.24
C ALA A 42 -2.97 -8.76 -13.51
N MET A 43 -3.22 -7.51 -13.18
CA MET A 43 -4.52 -7.04 -12.72
C MET A 43 -4.99 -5.87 -13.58
N ASN A 44 -6.29 -5.73 -13.75
CA ASN A 44 -6.85 -4.53 -14.33
C ASN A 44 -7.09 -3.45 -13.26
N LEU A 45 -7.37 -2.23 -13.72
CA LEU A 45 -7.57 -1.07 -12.84
C LEU A 45 -8.71 -1.29 -11.82
N PHE A 46 -9.80 -1.90 -12.26
CA PHE A 46 -10.96 -2.15 -11.42
C PHE A 46 -10.65 -3.14 -10.29
N GLU A 47 -9.92 -4.21 -10.59
CA GLU A 47 -9.48 -5.19 -9.60
C GLU A 47 -8.56 -4.56 -8.55
N ILE A 48 -7.62 -3.72 -8.97
CA ILE A 48 -6.73 -2.98 -8.06
C ILE A 48 -7.56 -2.07 -7.16
N GLN A 49 -8.46 -1.29 -7.75
CA GLN A 49 -9.31 -0.35 -7.01
C GLN A 49 -10.15 -1.04 -5.94
N ASN A 50 -10.69 -2.21 -6.24
CA ASN A 50 -11.51 -2.98 -5.30
C ASN A 50 -10.72 -3.55 -4.13
N ARG A 51 -9.41 -3.73 -4.27
CA ARG A 51 -8.54 -4.28 -3.22
C ARG A 51 -7.82 -3.20 -2.40
N MET A 52 -7.92 -1.94 -2.77
CA MET A 52 -7.30 -0.87 -2.02
C MET A 52 -7.95 -0.69 -0.65
N LEU A 53 -7.13 -0.41 0.37
CA LEU A 53 -7.58 -0.17 1.74
C LEU A 53 -8.54 1.02 1.83
N GLN A 54 -8.33 2.03 0.99
CA GLN A 54 -9.23 3.18 0.88
C GLN A 54 -9.72 3.30 -0.55
N ARG A 55 -11.02 3.49 -0.71
CA ARG A 55 -11.58 3.81 -2.03
C ARG A 55 -11.08 5.18 -2.47
N MET A 56 -10.45 5.22 -3.62
CA MET A 56 -9.93 6.44 -4.23
C MET A 56 -10.47 6.58 -5.64
N SER A 57 -10.80 7.81 -6.02
CA SER A 57 -11.28 8.14 -7.37
C SER A 57 -10.16 8.32 -8.39
N ASN A 58 -8.89 8.41 -7.93
CA ASN A 58 -7.73 8.77 -8.75
C ASN A 58 -6.72 7.61 -8.92
N VAL A 59 -7.16 6.36 -8.85
CA VAL A 59 -6.29 5.19 -8.94
C VAL A 59 -5.54 5.14 -10.27
N SER A 60 -6.19 5.53 -11.37
CA SER A 60 -5.54 5.64 -12.68
C SER A 60 -4.32 6.56 -12.64
N ARG A 61 -4.43 7.69 -11.96
CA ARG A 61 -3.34 8.66 -11.79
C ARG A 61 -2.19 8.12 -10.94
N LEU A 62 -2.52 7.36 -9.89
CA LEU A 62 -1.52 6.68 -9.06
C LEU A 62 -0.69 5.70 -9.91
N ILE A 63 -1.37 4.94 -10.74
CA ILE A 63 -0.74 3.96 -11.64
C ILE A 63 0.11 4.66 -12.70
N ASP A 64 -0.39 5.74 -13.32
CA ASP A 64 0.37 6.53 -14.28
C ASP A 64 1.71 6.99 -13.69
N LYS A 65 1.70 7.51 -12.47
CA LYS A 65 2.92 7.93 -11.79
C LYS A 65 3.87 6.77 -11.50
N LEU A 66 3.35 5.60 -11.16
CA LEU A 66 4.15 4.40 -10.93
C LEU A 66 4.76 3.87 -12.23
N VAL A 67 4.03 3.96 -13.34
CA VAL A 67 4.53 3.65 -14.68
C VAL A 67 5.66 4.60 -15.07
N ASP A 68 5.49 5.90 -14.87
CA ASP A 68 6.51 6.91 -15.16
C ASP A 68 7.80 6.68 -14.39
N LYS A 69 7.70 6.14 -13.19
CA LYS A 69 8.86 5.81 -12.35
C LYS A 69 9.46 4.43 -12.63
N GLY A 70 8.84 3.64 -13.48
CA GLY A 70 9.31 2.31 -13.85
C GLY A 70 9.00 1.20 -12.83
N PHE A 71 8.13 1.45 -11.86
CA PHE A 71 7.77 0.48 -10.81
C PHE A 71 6.63 -0.44 -11.24
N VAL A 72 5.86 -0.02 -12.22
CA VAL A 72 4.71 -0.72 -12.77
C VAL A 72 4.76 -0.62 -14.29
N GLU A 73 4.31 -1.65 -14.96
CA GLU A 73 4.10 -1.63 -16.42
C GLU A 73 2.64 -1.82 -16.75
N ARG A 74 2.25 -1.25 -17.88
CA ARG A 74 0.90 -1.29 -18.40
C ARG A 74 0.94 -1.82 -19.84
N THR A 75 0.13 -2.85 -20.12
CA THR A 75 -0.01 -3.44 -21.46
C THR A 75 -1.48 -3.58 -21.80
N GLU A 76 -1.81 -3.49 -23.09
CA GLU A 76 -3.17 -3.79 -23.54
C GLU A 76 -3.46 -5.28 -23.32
N CYS A 77 -4.67 -5.59 -22.81
CA CYS A 77 -5.13 -6.96 -22.70
C CYS A 77 -5.40 -7.53 -24.12
N LYS A 78 -4.79 -8.68 -24.46
CA LYS A 78 -4.94 -9.32 -25.77
C LYS A 78 -6.37 -9.80 -26.02
N GLU A 79 -7.08 -10.15 -24.96
CA GLU A 79 -8.46 -10.69 -25.04
C GLU A 79 -9.51 -9.58 -25.10
N ASN A 80 -9.21 -8.42 -24.52
CA ASN A 80 -10.11 -7.27 -24.50
C ASN A 80 -9.32 -5.97 -24.57
N ARG A 81 -9.32 -5.31 -25.72
CA ARG A 81 -8.59 -4.05 -25.98
C ARG A 81 -9.02 -2.87 -25.08
N ARG A 82 -10.20 -2.97 -24.45
CA ARG A 82 -10.70 -1.95 -23.51
C ARG A 82 -10.13 -2.10 -22.11
N MET A 83 -9.51 -3.25 -21.82
CA MET A 83 -8.88 -3.54 -20.54
C MET A 83 -7.37 -3.41 -20.67
N VAL A 84 -6.76 -2.93 -19.61
CA VAL A 84 -5.30 -2.74 -19.50
C VAL A 84 -4.80 -3.66 -18.40
N ASP A 85 -3.81 -4.46 -18.73
CA ASP A 85 -3.09 -5.31 -17.77
C ASP A 85 -2.00 -4.50 -17.09
N ILE A 86 -1.97 -4.58 -15.77
CA ILE A 86 -1.03 -3.85 -14.91
C ILE A 86 -0.24 -4.87 -14.10
N ARG A 87 1.09 -4.74 -14.16
CA ARG A 87 2.03 -5.61 -13.43
C ARG A 87 3.08 -4.78 -12.69
N ILE A 88 3.54 -5.30 -11.56
CA ILE A 88 4.71 -4.76 -10.89
C ILE A 88 5.97 -5.20 -11.62
N THR A 89 6.93 -4.29 -11.78
CA THR A 89 8.23 -4.58 -12.37
C THR A 89 9.21 -5.11 -11.33
N GLN A 90 10.35 -5.65 -11.77
CA GLN A 90 11.43 -6.04 -10.85
C GLN A 90 11.92 -4.84 -10.03
N GLN A 91 12.01 -3.67 -10.66
CA GLN A 91 12.37 -2.43 -9.98
C GLN A 91 11.34 -2.05 -8.91
N GLY A 92 10.04 -2.24 -9.21
CA GLY A 92 8.95 -2.05 -8.26
C GLY A 92 9.03 -3.01 -7.07
N LEU A 93 9.34 -4.28 -7.32
CA LEU A 93 9.53 -5.29 -6.27
C LEU A 93 10.68 -4.94 -5.33
N THR A 94 11.80 -4.53 -5.88
CA THR A 94 12.98 -4.13 -5.09
C THR A 94 12.67 -2.90 -4.23
N LEU A 95 12.06 -1.87 -4.83
CA LEU A 95 11.64 -0.68 -4.10
C LEU A 95 10.67 -1.02 -2.97
N LEU A 96 9.69 -1.87 -3.26
CA LEU A 96 8.67 -2.26 -2.29
C LEU A 96 9.29 -2.98 -1.08
N THR A 97 10.23 -3.90 -1.31
CA THR A 97 10.94 -4.60 -0.25
C THR A 97 11.69 -3.63 0.67
N ASP A 98 12.42 -2.67 0.08
CA ASP A 98 13.18 -1.69 0.84
C ASP A 98 12.27 -0.72 1.61
N ALA A 99 11.22 -0.25 0.97
CA ALA A 99 10.23 0.66 1.57
C ALA A 99 9.47 -0.02 2.72
N GLU A 100 9.09 -1.27 2.55
CA GLU A 100 8.39 -2.06 3.57
C GLU A 100 9.26 -2.25 4.82
N ALA A 101 10.52 -2.60 4.64
CA ALA A 101 11.46 -2.76 5.75
C ALA A 101 11.64 -1.46 6.54
N THR A 102 11.82 -0.34 5.84
CA THR A 102 11.97 0.98 6.47
C THR A 102 10.71 1.41 7.21
N MET A 103 9.55 1.24 6.59
CA MET A 103 8.27 1.62 7.17
C MET A 103 7.94 0.77 8.40
N GLN A 104 8.18 -0.55 8.34
CA GLN A 104 7.99 -1.45 9.46
C GLN A 104 8.89 -1.07 10.63
N GLN A 105 10.17 -0.86 10.39
CA GLN A 105 11.14 -0.48 11.42
C GLN A 105 10.75 0.83 12.11
N ASN A 106 10.37 1.83 11.35
CA ASN A 106 9.94 3.12 11.90
C ASN A 106 8.68 2.99 12.74
N MET A 107 7.70 2.24 12.26
CA MET A 107 6.43 2.03 12.98
C MET A 107 6.63 1.21 14.25
N GLU A 108 7.41 0.15 14.20
CA GLU A 108 7.76 -0.66 15.38
C GLU A 108 8.45 0.18 16.44
N SER A 109 9.39 1.04 16.05
CA SER A 109 10.07 1.96 16.97
C SER A 109 9.10 2.92 17.65
N ILE A 110 8.17 3.51 16.89
CA ILE A 110 7.17 4.42 17.43
C ILE A 110 6.23 3.68 18.41
N ILE A 111 5.74 2.53 18.02
CA ILE A 111 4.83 1.74 18.87
C ILE A 111 5.54 1.30 20.16
N ALA A 112 6.76 0.77 20.04
CA ALA A 112 7.55 0.32 21.18
C ALA A 112 7.88 1.44 22.19
N SER A 113 7.93 2.68 21.73
CA SER A 113 8.13 3.84 22.62
C SER A 113 6.88 4.22 23.43
N LYS A 114 5.71 3.71 23.05
CA LYS A 114 4.41 4.12 23.61
C LYS A 114 3.64 2.97 24.26
N LEU A 115 3.83 1.74 23.78
CA LEU A 115 3.09 0.56 24.22
C LEU A 115 4.05 -0.58 24.53
N THR A 116 3.70 -1.40 25.51
CA THR A 116 4.34 -2.70 25.72
C THR A 116 3.92 -3.68 24.63
N LYS A 117 4.64 -4.79 24.48
CA LYS A 117 4.28 -5.86 23.52
C LYS A 117 2.89 -6.42 23.80
N GLU A 118 2.56 -6.62 25.08
CA GLU A 118 1.25 -7.12 25.52
C GLU A 118 0.13 -6.12 25.18
N GLN A 119 0.36 -4.83 25.40
CA GLN A 119 -0.60 -3.79 25.07
C GLN A 119 -0.83 -3.69 23.56
N ALA A 120 0.23 -3.78 22.75
CA ALA A 120 0.14 -3.75 21.29
C ALA A 120 -0.66 -4.96 20.77
N ALA A 121 -0.38 -6.17 21.28
CA ALA A 121 -1.12 -7.37 20.90
C ALA A 121 -2.60 -7.27 21.28
N GLN A 122 -2.90 -6.78 22.48
CA GLN A 122 -4.29 -6.59 22.94
C GLN A 122 -5.04 -5.56 22.11
N LEU A 123 -4.36 -4.47 21.74
CA LEU A 123 -4.96 -3.45 20.85
C LEU A 123 -5.29 -4.03 19.48
N ALA A 124 -4.38 -4.84 18.91
CA ALA A 124 -4.61 -5.52 17.64
C ALA A 124 -5.87 -6.42 17.71
N ASP A 125 -5.98 -7.23 18.76
CA ASP A 125 -7.13 -8.12 18.98
C ASP A 125 -8.44 -7.32 19.06
N TRP A 126 -8.44 -6.20 19.76
CA TRP A 126 -9.63 -5.35 19.90
C TRP A 126 -10.02 -4.70 18.56
N LEU A 127 -9.04 -4.22 17.79
CA LEU A 127 -9.29 -3.63 16.48
C LEU A 127 -9.84 -4.67 15.50
N ASP A 128 -9.26 -5.87 15.49
CA ASP A 128 -9.73 -6.97 14.64
C ASP A 128 -11.17 -7.38 14.99
N ALA A 129 -11.51 -7.42 16.27
CA ALA A 129 -12.84 -7.76 16.73
C ALA A 129 -13.92 -6.73 16.29
N MET A 130 -13.53 -5.50 15.98
CA MET A 130 -14.48 -4.45 15.56
C MET A 130 -15.01 -4.65 14.13
N HIS A 131 -14.31 -5.39 13.30
CA HIS A 131 -14.68 -5.57 11.88
C HIS A 131 -14.57 -7.00 11.36
N SER A 132 -14.46 -7.93 12.27
CA SER A 132 -14.53 -9.37 11.97
C SER A 132 -15.97 -9.87 11.88
#